data_0269ffb61c3c0dacbed2638a0a468363
#
_entry.id   0269ffb61c3c0dacbed2638a0a468363
#
_cell.length_a   1.000
_cell.length_b   1.000
_cell.length_c   1.000
_cell.angle_alpha   90.00
_cell.angle_beta   90.00
_cell.angle_gamma   90.00
#
_symmetry.space_group_name_H-M   'P 1'
#
loop_
_entity.id
_entity.type
_entity.pdbx_description
1 polymer ?
#
loop_
_entity_poly.entity_id
_entity_poly.type
_entity_poly.pdbx_seq_one_letter_code
_entity_poly.pdbx_strand_id
1 'polypeptide(L)'
;MFGEIKNFHGERIDHTFHQGDANSKNLVLLGHGVTGNKDRPFIVTLAEALAAAGVNALRFSFAGNGASGGQFTDATISKEVADLGSVLDAYAGWNICYIGHSMGGAVGVLRASQDPRIRLLVSLSGMVRTAAFAQREFGTVKPGAGCMWDDEACPLSQAYMDDLTQIGTVLDAAPKIKVPWLLVHGKEDDVVPI
;
A
#
# COMPACT_ATOMS: atom_id res chain seq x y z
N MET A 1 20.99 -10.78 3.94
CA MET A 1 20.08 -9.97 4.78
C MET A 1 20.02 -8.61 4.09
N PHE A 2 18.82 -8.21 3.63
CA PHE A 2 18.65 -6.89 3.01
C PHE A 2 18.78 -5.84 4.11
N GLY A 3 19.44 -4.70 3.80
CA GLY A 3 19.70 -3.65 4.79
C GLY A 3 18.43 -2.90 5.22
N GLU A 4 18.61 -1.91 6.08
CA GLU A 4 17.54 -1.01 6.48
C GLU A 4 17.01 -0.25 5.23
N ILE A 5 15.69 -0.23 5.04
CA ILE A 5 15.04 0.58 4.01
C ILE A 5 14.60 1.89 4.64
N LYS A 6 14.97 3.00 4.04
CA LYS A 6 14.50 4.34 4.42
C LYS A 6 13.83 5.00 3.23
N ASN A 7 12.74 5.73 3.50
CA ASN A 7 12.14 6.58 2.50
C ASN A 7 12.95 7.89 2.30
N PHE A 8 12.51 8.74 1.38
CA PHE A 8 13.21 9.97 1.05
C PHE A 8 13.19 11.03 2.19
N HIS A 9 12.36 10.83 3.22
CA HIS A 9 12.37 11.60 4.47
C HIS A 9 13.34 11.04 5.52
N GLY A 10 14.04 9.93 5.22
CA GLY A 10 14.91 9.24 6.16
C GLY A 10 14.16 8.37 7.17
N GLU A 11 12.85 8.22 7.03
CA GLU A 11 12.01 7.38 7.90
C GLU A 11 12.22 5.90 7.56
N ARG A 12 12.41 5.06 8.59
CA ARG A 12 12.59 3.62 8.43
C ARG A 12 11.29 2.97 7.95
N ILE A 13 11.38 2.15 6.92
CA ILE A 13 10.32 1.28 6.45
C ILE A 13 10.48 -0.10 7.10
N ASP A 14 9.56 -0.44 8.00
CA ASP A 14 9.54 -1.75 8.65
C ASP A 14 9.05 -2.82 7.68
N HIS A 15 9.84 -3.88 7.54
CA HIS A 15 9.58 -4.92 6.56
C HIS A 15 10.01 -6.31 7.04
N THR A 16 9.44 -7.33 6.42
CA THR A 16 9.81 -8.74 6.60
C THR A 16 9.91 -9.41 5.24
N PHE A 17 11.07 -10.00 4.97
CA PHE A 17 11.31 -10.78 3.76
C PHE A 17 11.02 -12.26 4.02
N HIS A 18 10.26 -12.87 3.14
CA HIS A 18 9.96 -14.31 3.10
C HIS A 18 10.65 -14.92 1.91
N GLN A 19 11.62 -15.79 2.17
CA GLN A 19 12.42 -16.41 1.13
C GLN A 19 11.67 -17.59 0.50
N GLY A 20 11.45 -17.52 -0.81
CA GLY A 20 11.05 -18.63 -1.65
C GLY A 20 12.26 -19.29 -2.31
N ASP A 21 12.37 -19.22 -3.63
CA ASP A 21 13.56 -19.68 -4.37
C ASP A 21 14.69 -18.67 -4.25
N ALA A 22 15.80 -19.09 -3.62
CA ALA A 22 17.00 -18.26 -3.41
C ALA A 22 17.68 -17.85 -4.72
N ASN A 23 17.48 -18.59 -5.80
CA ASN A 23 18.06 -18.30 -7.11
C ASN A 23 17.19 -17.37 -7.97
N SER A 24 15.95 -17.13 -7.54
CA SER A 24 15.01 -16.26 -8.24
C SER A 24 15.15 -14.81 -7.82
N LYS A 25 15.08 -13.92 -8.79
CA LYS A 25 14.94 -12.46 -8.58
C LYS A 25 13.51 -11.97 -8.77
N ASN A 26 12.53 -12.86 -8.72
CA ASN A 26 11.13 -12.48 -8.69
C ASN A 26 10.74 -12.17 -7.24
N LEU A 27 10.10 -11.03 -7.02
CA LEU A 27 9.71 -10.56 -5.69
C LEU A 27 8.29 -10.00 -5.70
N VAL A 28 7.47 -10.47 -4.79
CA VAL A 28 6.15 -9.91 -4.52
C VAL A 28 6.26 -8.93 -3.35
N LEU A 29 5.91 -7.67 -3.58
CA LEU A 29 5.78 -6.64 -2.56
C LEU A 29 4.31 -6.58 -2.11
N LEU A 30 4.07 -6.60 -0.79
CA LEU A 30 2.74 -6.61 -0.19
C LEU A 30 2.50 -5.30 0.58
N GLY A 31 1.59 -4.45 0.05
CA GLY A 31 1.16 -3.19 0.66
C GLY A 31 -0.21 -3.32 1.33
N HIS A 32 -0.33 -2.73 2.52
CA HIS A 32 -1.54 -2.75 3.35
C HIS A 32 -2.51 -1.62 3.00
N GLY A 33 -3.72 -1.67 3.57
CA GLY A 33 -4.72 -0.62 3.49
C GLY A 33 -4.60 0.41 4.62
N VAL A 34 -5.52 1.38 4.63
CA VAL A 34 -5.61 2.41 5.68
C VAL A 34 -5.69 1.76 7.06
N THR A 35 -5.07 2.38 8.07
CA THR A 35 -4.93 1.86 9.45
C THR A 35 -4.28 0.48 9.55
N GLY A 36 -3.74 -0.04 8.44
CA GLY A 36 -3.10 -1.33 8.38
C GLY A 36 -1.60 -1.29 8.69
N ASN A 37 -1.00 -2.45 8.65
CA ASN A 37 0.45 -2.63 8.69
C ASN A 37 0.81 -4.00 8.08
N LYS A 38 2.11 -4.26 7.95
CA LYS A 38 2.62 -5.51 7.37
C LYS A 38 2.20 -6.80 8.12
N ASP A 39 1.79 -6.68 9.38
CA ASP A 39 1.48 -7.81 10.26
C ASP A 39 -0.02 -8.16 10.30
N ARG A 40 -0.84 -7.56 9.42
CA ARG A 40 -2.23 -8.01 9.24
C ARG A 40 -2.26 -9.50 8.88
N PRO A 41 -3.10 -10.33 9.54
CA PRO A 41 -3.07 -11.79 9.40
C PRO A 41 -3.08 -12.30 7.97
N PHE A 42 -3.94 -11.72 7.11
CA PHE A 42 -4.02 -12.15 5.71
C PHE A 42 -2.75 -11.82 4.91
N ILE A 43 -2.05 -10.70 5.21
CA ILE A 43 -0.78 -10.32 4.55
C ILE A 43 0.31 -11.30 4.95
N VAL A 44 0.38 -11.67 6.23
CA VAL A 44 1.32 -12.67 6.74
C VAL A 44 1.08 -14.01 6.06
N THR A 45 -0.17 -14.50 6.08
CA THR A 45 -0.55 -15.77 5.46
C THR A 45 -0.22 -15.79 3.96
N LEU A 46 -0.51 -14.69 3.25
CA LEU A 46 -0.21 -14.59 1.82
C LEU A 46 1.30 -14.62 1.55
N ALA A 47 2.11 -13.90 2.35
CA ALA A 47 3.56 -13.90 2.21
C ALA A 47 4.16 -15.29 2.47
N GLU A 48 3.68 -15.99 3.50
CA GLU A 48 4.10 -17.36 3.83
C GLU A 48 3.72 -18.36 2.73
N ALA A 49 2.50 -18.26 2.20
CA ALA A 49 2.03 -19.12 1.13
C ALA A 49 2.83 -18.89 -0.17
N LEU A 50 3.15 -17.65 -0.52
CA LEU A 50 4.01 -17.32 -1.65
C LEU A 50 5.41 -17.93 -1.48
N ALA A 51 6.01 -17.76 -0.31
CA ALA A 51 7.33 -18.34 -0.02
C ALA A 51 7.31 -19.87 -0.09
N ALA A 52 6.29 -20.51 0.46
CA ALA A 52 6.09 -21.96 0.37
C ALA A 52 5.93 -22.45 -1.07
N ALA A 53 5.38 -21.61 -1.95
CA ALA A 53 5.27 -21.87 -3.39
C ALA A 53 6.55 -21.50 -4.18
N GLY A 54 7.66 -21.15 -3.50
CA GLY A 54 8.92 -20.79 -4.13
C GLY A 54 9.02 -19.34 -4.64
N VAL A 55 8.07 -18.46 -4.28
CA VAL A 55 8.05 -17.05 -4.69
C VAL A 55 8.53 -16.19 -3.52
N ASN A 56 9.59 -15.38 -3.73
CA ASN A 56 10.04 -14.43 -2.70
C ASN A 56 8.96 -13.37 -2.46
N ALA A 57 8.71 -13.04 -1.19
CA ALA A 57 7.75 -12.04 -0.81
C ALA A 57 8.32 -11.07 0.23
N LEU A 58 7.97 -9.79 0.13
CA LEU A 58 8.26 -8.75 1.10
C LEU A 58 6.96 -8.11 1.52
N ARG A 59 6.61 -8.24 2.78
CA ARG A 59 5.56 -7.44 3.42
C ARG A 59 6.19 -6.26 4.13
N PHE A 60 5.63 -5.08 4.00
CA PHE A 60 6.17 -3.87 4.61
C PHE A 60 5.04 -2.96 5.10
N SER A 61 5.36 -2.12 6.09
CA SER A 61 4.48 -1.06 6.57
C SER A 61 4.91 0.26 5.95
N PHE A 62 3.98 1.02 5.38
CA PHE A 62 4.25 2.38 4.95
C PHE A 62 4.66 3.26 6.15
N ALA A 63 5.39 4.35 5.91
CA ALA A 63 5.81 5.27 6.96
C ALA A 63 4.61 5.85 7.74
N GLY A 64 4.77 5.94 9.05
CA GLY A 64 3.69 6.31 9.97
C GLY A 64 2.79 5.15 10.41
N ASN A 65 3.00 3.94 9.87
CA ASN A 65 2.16 2.76 10.16
C ASN A 65 2.99 1.63 10.80
N GLY A 66 2.37 0.87 11.70
CA GLY A 66 3.01 -0.27 12.36
C GLY A 66 4.29 0.14 13.10
N ALA A 67 5.40 -0.55 12.84
CA ALA A 67 6.71 -0.24 13.40
C ALA A 67 7.61 0.59 12.46
N SER A 68 7.07 1.13 11.36
CA SER A 68 7.78 2.08 10.50
C SER A 68 7.98 3.42 11.21
N GLY A 69 9.01 4.17 10.80
CA GLY A 69 9.22 5.55 11.23
C GLY A 69 8.15 6.50 10.70
N GLY A 70 8.17 7.74 11.18
CA GLY A 70 7.18 8.76 10.82
C GLY A 70 6.00 8.80 11.77
N GLN A 71 5.05 9.69 11.47
CA GLN A 71 3.82 9.86 12.24
C GLN A 71 2.63 9.37 11.42
N PHE A 72 1.65 8.71 12.07
CA PHE A 72 0.44 8.25 11.40
C PHE A 72 -0.34 9.41 10.76
N THR A 73 -0.35 10.58 11.41
CA THR A 73 -1.01 11.79 10.91
C THR A 73 -0.44 12.32 9.59
N ASP A 74 0.80 11.93 9.24
CA ASP A 74 1.47 12.32 8.00
C ASP A 74 1.32 11.23 6.91
N ALA A 75 0.73 10.09 7.23
CA ALA A 75 0.50 8.99 6.28
C ALA A 75 -0.62 9.35 5.31
N THR A 76 -0.25 9.74 4.10
CA THR A 76 -1.15 10.04 2.97
C THR A 76 -0.90 9.07 1.83
N ILE A 77 -1.87 8.91 0.90
CA ILE A 77 -1.66 8.07 -0.30
C ILE A 77 -0.44 8.56 -1.09
N SER A 78 -0.30 9.86 -1.29
CA SER A 78 0.84 10.44 -2.01
C SER A 78 2.18 10.11 -1.36
N LYS A 79 2.26 10.15 -0.02
CA LYS A 79 3.46 9.74 0.72
C LYS A 79 3.72 8.25 0.57
N GLU A 80 2.69 7.41 0.66
CA GLU A 80 2.83 5.95 0.49
C GLU A 80 3.25 5.55 -0.93
N VAL A 81 2.82 6.30 -1.96
CA VAL A 81 3.33 6.14 -3.33
C VAL A 81 4.83 6.41 -3.40
N ALA A 82 5.32 7.41 -2.68
CA ALA A 82 6.75 7.69 -2.58
C ALA A 82 7.50 6.64 -1.76
N ASP A 83 6.92 6.17 -0.66
CA ASP A 83 7.47 5.07 0.15
C ASP A 83 7.64 3.80 -0.67
N LEU A 84 6.62 3.42 -1.47
CA LEU A 84 6.72 2.29 -2.40
C LEU A 84 7.89 2.48 -3.37
N GLY A 85 8.12 3.73 -3.84
CA GLY A 85 9.29 4.06 -4.65
C GLY A 85 10.61 3.73 -3.97
N SER A 86 10.74 4.08 -2.71
CA SER A 86 11.94 3.79 -1.91
C SER A 86 12.14 2.28 -1.68
N VAL A 87 11.04 1.53 -1.52
CA VAL A 87 11.10 0.05 -1.47
C VAL A 87 11.58 -0.51 -2.80
N LEU A 88 11.08 0.02 -3.93
CA LEU A 88 11.53 -0.38 -5.27
C LEU A 88 13.02 -0.07 -5.50
N ASP A 89 13.53 1.05 -4.95
CA ASP A 89 14.95 1.41 -5.01
C ASP A 89 15.82 0.39 -4.28
N ALA A 90 15.38 -0.07 -3.12
CA ALA A 90 16.09 -1.08 -2.31
C ALA A 90 16.16 -2.44 -3.01
N TYR A 91 15.24 -2.72 -3.92
CA TYR A 91 15.18 -3.96 -4.70
C TYR A 91 15.46 -3.74 -6.19
N ALA A 92 16.33 -2.77 -6.52
CA ALA A 92 16.73 -2.52 -7.90
C ALA A 92 17.29 -3.80 -8.56
N GLY A 93 16.84 -4.09 -9.77
CA GLY A 93 17.24 -5.29 -10.53
C GLY A 93 16.43 -6.57 -10.19
N TRP A 94 15.37 -6.45 -9.36
CA TRP A 94 14.39 -7.52 -9.16
C TRP A 94 13.20 -7.36 -10.12
N ASN A 95 12.55 -8.47 -10.44
CA ASN A 95 11.28 -8.47 -11.15
C ASN A 95 10.15 -8.33 -10.13
N ILE A 96 9.54 -7.18 -10.07
CA ILE A 96 8.59 -6.84 -9.03
C ILE A 96 7.15 -7.09 -9.47
N CYS A 97 6.42 -7.86 -8.67
CA CYS A 97 4.97 -7.86 -8.58
C CYS A 97 4.57 -7.04 -7.34
N TYR A 98 3.68 -6.08 -7.50
CA TYR A 98 3.10 -5.39 -6.35
C TYR A 98 1.65 -5.85 -6.12
N ILE A 99 1.34 -6.23 -4.89
CA ILE A 99 -0.01 -6.58 -4.43
C ILE A 99 -0.41 -5.54 -3.38
N GLY A 100 -1.44 -4.75 -3.67
CA GLY A 100 -1.97 -3.74 -2.75
C GLY A 100 -3.39 -4.06 -2.31
N HIS A 101 -3.66 -3.97 -1.01
CA HIS A 101 -4.98 -4.14 -0.43
C HIS A 101 -5.62 -2.79 -0.13
N SER A 102 -6.90 -2.60 -0.49
CA SER A 102 -7.67 -1.39 -0.18
C SER A 102 -6.93 -0.12 -0.64
N MET A 103 -6.55 0.79 0.27
CA MET A 103 -5.74 1.97 -0.03
C MET A 103 -4.39 1.61 -0.67
N GLY A 104 -3.74 0.51 -0.24
CA GLY A 104 -2.53 0.01 -0.90
C GLY A 104 -2.75 -0.36 -2.37
N GLY A 105 -3.98 -0.70 -2.76
CA GLY A 105 -4.37 -0.88 -4.17
C GLY A 105 -4.31 0.45 -4.94
N ALA A 106 -4.80 1.55 -4.37
CA ALA A 106 -4.67 2.89 -4.95
C ALA A 106 -3.21 3.30 -5.11
N VAL A 107 -2.39 3.07 -4.07
CA VAL A 107 -0.93 3.30 -4.10
C VAL A 107 -0.29 2.54 -5.25
N GLY A 108 -0.65 1.26 -5.43
CA GLY A 108 -0.13 0.42 -6.52
C GLY A 108 -0.48 0.95 -7.91
N VAL A 109 -1.72 1.37 -8.12
CA VAL A 109 -2.19 1.96 -9.39
C VAL A 109 -1.42 3.24 -9.72
N LEU A 110 -1.33 4.16 -8.75
CA LEU A 110 -0.63 5.43 -8.92
C LEU A 110 0.87 5.19 -9.20
N ARG A 111 1.52 4.28 -8.45
CA ARG A 111 2.94 4.00 -8.66
C ARG A 111 3.19 3.27 -9.98
N ALA A 112 2.44 2.22 -10.32
CA ALA A 112 2.62 1.46 -11.54
C ALA A 112 2.36 2.28 -12.82
N SER A 113 1.55 3.32 -12.73
CA SER A 113 1.27 4.23 -13.85
C SER A 113 2.48 5.06 -14.28
N GLN A 114 3.52 5.16 -13.44
CA GLN A 114 4.70 6.03 -13.64
C GLN A 114 6.03 5.32 -13.40
N ASP A 115 6.03 4.09 -12.87
CA ASP A 115 7.25 3.37 -12.52
C ASP A 115 7.30 2.00 -13.23
N PRO A 116 8.14 1.85 -14.25
CA PRO A 116 8.22 0.63 -15.05
C PRO A 116 8.88 -0.55 -14.30
N ARG A 117 9.38 -0.35 -13.09
CA ARG A 117 9.96 -1.43 -12.27
C ARG A 117 8.90 -2.39 -11.74
N ILE A 118 7.64 -1.94 -11.60
CA ILE A 118 6.52 -2.84 -11.34
C ILE A 118 6.18 -3.55 -12.65
N ARG A 119 6.30 -4.87 -12.67
CA ARG A 119 6.08 -5.72 -13.85
C ARG A 119 4.74 -6.43 -13.84
N LEU A 120 4.12 -6.54 -12.68
CA LEU A 120 2.80 -7.12 -12.47
C LEU A 120 2.13 -6.39 -11.32
N LEU A 121 0.85 -6.08 -11.47
CA LEU A 121 0.05 -5.39 -10.47
C LEU A 121 -1.11 -6.28 -10.03
N VAL A 122 -1.39 -6.30 -8.73
CA VAL A 122 -2.57 -6.95 -8.17
C VAL A 122 -3.26 -5.98 -7.21
N SER A 123 -4.56 -5.78 -7.37
CA SER A 123 -5.38 -4.99 -6.46
C SER A 123 -6.38 -5.91 -5.77
N LEU A 124 -6.29 -6.00 -4.44
CA LEU A 124 -7.21 -6.73 -3.58
C LEU A 124 -8.16 -5.72 -2.93
N SER A 125 -9.44 -5.72 -3.30
CA SER A 125 -10.44 -4.73 -2.85
C SER A 125 -9.88 -3.30 -2.95
N GLY A 126 -9.27 -2.97 -4.11
CA GLY A 126 -8.50 -1.73 -4.29
C GLY A 126 -9.38 -0.49 -4.27
N MET A 127 -9.02 0.51 -3.47
CA MET A 127 -9.70 1.81 -3.44
C MET A 127 -9.50 2.52 -4.79
N VAL A 128 -10.60 2.94 -5.41
CA VAL A 128 -10.59 3.60 -6.72
C VAL A 128 -10.96 5.08 -6.60
N ARG A 129 -12.06 5.39 -5.90
CA ARG A 129 -12.62 6.75 -5.75
C ARG A 129 -12.22 7.30 -4.39
N THR A 130 -11.02 7.88 -4.29
CA THR A 130 -10.42 8.30 -3.02
C THR A 130 -11.23 9.41 -2.34
N ALA A 131 -11.68 10.43 -3.06
CA ALA A 131 -12.50 11.51 -2.50
C ALA A 131 -13.85 10.99 -1.99
N ALA A 132 -14.51 10.10 -2.76
CA ALA A 132 -15.78 9.51 -2.33
C ALA A 132 -15.61 8.61 -1.10
N PHE A 133 -14.52 7.86 -1.03
CA PHE A 133 -14.16 7.07 0.15
C PHE A 133 -13.97 7.97 1.37
N ALA A 134 -13.15 9.03 1.26
CA ALA A 134 -12.92 9.97 2.35
C ALA A 134 -14.22 10.57 2.90
N GLN A 135 -15.12 11.00 1.99
CA GLN A 135 -16.39 11.58 2.39
C GLN A 135 -17.33 10.55 3.03
N ARG A 136 -17.39 9.33 2.52
CA ARG A 136 -18.27 8.29 3.04
C ARG A 136 -17.81 7.80 4.42
N GLU A 137 -16.52 7.50 4.57
CA GLU A 137 -15.99 6.90 5.81
C GLU A 137 -15.72 7.95 6.90
N PHE A 138 -15.27 9.14 6.51
CA PHE A 138 -14.75 10.12 7.47
C PHE A 138 -15.37 11.52 7.36
N GLY A 139 -16.35 11.72 6.45
CA GLY A 139 -16.93 13.05 6.21
C GLY A 139 -17.63 13.68 7.42
N THR A 140 -18.00 12.88 8.43
CA THR A 140 -18.60 13.35 9.71
C THR A 140 -17.58 13.47 10.84
N VAL A 141 -16.36 12.99 10.64
CA VAL A 141 -15.26 13.03 11.63
C VAL A 141 -14.49 14.33 11.46
N LYS A 142 -14.29 15.06 12.55
CA LYS A 142 -13.52 16.31 12.53
C LYS A 142 -12.02 16.00 12.51
N PRO A 143 -11.28 16.31 11.43
CA PRO A 143 -9.82 16.14 11.40
C PRO A 143 -9.13 16.90 12.55
N GLY A 144 -8.11 16.29 13.13
CA GLY A 144 -7.38 16.83 14.28
C GLY A 144 -8.07 16.68 15.63
N ALA A 145 -9.33 16.17 15.66
CA ALA A 145 -10.08 15.97 16.90
C ALA A 145 -10.78 14.60 16.99
N GLY A 146 -10.93 13.90 15.87
CA GLY A 146 -11.52 12.56 15.83
C GLY A 146 -10.56 11.54 15.23
N CYS A 147 -10.96 10.27 15.31
CA CYS A 147 -10.16 9.13 14.86
C CYS A 147 -10.89 8.37 13.74
N MET A 148 -10.14 7.68 12.89
CA MET A 148 -10.69 6.80 11.87
C MET A 148 -11.36 5.60 12.53
N TRP A 149 -12.65 5.38 12.24
CA TRP A 149 -13.46 4.29 12.82
C TRP A 149 -13.35 4.17 14.34
N ASP A 150 -13.31 5.31 15.04
CA ASP A 150 -13.21 5.42 16.51
C ASP A 150 -11.98 4.74 17.12
N ASP A 151 -10.95 4.45 16.32
CA ASP A 151 -9.67 3.91 16.79
C ASP A 151 -8.73 5.05 17.21
N GLU A 152 -8.49 5.18 18.51
CA GLU A 152 -7.63 6.22 19.09
C GLU A 152 -6.17 6.15 18.58
N ALA A 153 -5.72 4.98 18.13
CA ALA A 153 -4.40 4.83 17.50
C ALA A 153 -4.32 5.42 16.08
N CYS A 154 -5.47 5.76 15.50
CA CYS A 154 -5.60 6.22 14.12
C CYS A 154 -6.27 7.60 14.04
N PRO A 155 -5.64 8.68 14.58
CA PRO A 155 -6.21 10.03 14.52
C PRO A 155 -6.37 10.49 13.07
N LEU A 156 -7.55 11.02 12.72
CA LEU A 156 -7.81 11.54 11.39
C LEU A 156 -7.10 12.87 11.19
N SER A 157 -6.22 12.97 10.21
CA SER A 157 -5.51 14.22 9.88
C SER A 157 -6.20 14.97 8.74
N GLN A 158 -6.08 16.29 8.72
CA GLN A 158 -6.53 17.12 7.61
C GLN A 158 -5.71 16.80 6.34
N ALA A 159 -4.40 16.57 6.49
CA ALA A 159 -3.53 16.21 5.38
C ALA A 159 -4.00 14.96 4.63
N TYR A 160 -4.47 13.92 5.37
CA TYR A 160 -5.03 12.72 4.77
C TYR A 160 -6.30 13.02 3.96
N MET A 161 -7.25 13.79 4.52
CA MET A 161 -8.49 14.16 3.86
C MET A 161 -8.25 15.01 2.59
N ASP A 162 -7.31 15.96 2.68
CA ASP A 162 -6.94 16.83 1.55
C ASP A 162 -6.29 16.01 0.43
N ASP A 163 -5.38 15.08 0.75
CA ASP A 163 -4.71 14.23 -0.22
C ASP A 163 -5.71 13.32 -0.97
N LEU A 164 -6.62 12.65 -0.24
CA LEU A 164 -7.66 11.84 -0.86
C LEU A 164 -8.58 12.66 -1.78
N THR A 165 -8.90 13.87 -1.37
CA THR A 165 -9.73 14.81 -2.14
C THR A 165 -8.99 15.30 -3.39
N GLN A 166 -7.69 15.60 -3.27
CA GLN A 166 -6.85 16.05 -4.37
C GLN A 166 -6.64 14.96 -5.43
N ILE A 167 -6.41 13.71 -5.01
CA ILE A 167 -6.31 12.56 -5.91
C ILE A 167 -7.66 12.33 -6.60
N GLY A 168 -8.77 12.43 -5.85
CA GLY A 168 -10.13 12.26 -6.33
C GLY A 168 -10.45 10.84 -6.78
N THR A 169 -9.68 10.33 -7.75
CA THR A 169 -9.80 8.97 -8.27
C THR A 169 -8.49 8.48 -8.89
N VAL A 170 -8.24 7.17 -8.80
CA VAL A 170 -7.09 6.54 -9.50
C VAL A 170 -7.44 6.08 -10.92
N LEU A 171 -8.69 6.24 -11.38
CA LEU A 171 -9.11 5.86 -12.73
C LEU A 171 -8.30 6.56 -13.82
N ASP A 172 -7.90 7.80 -13.60
CA ASP A 172 -7.13 8.60 -14.56
C ASP A 172 -5.70 8.08 -14.76
N ALA A 173 -5.21 7.30 -13.79
CA ALA A 173 -3.92 6.62 -13.88
C ALA A 173 -4.00 5.25 -14.59
N ALA A 174 -5.17 4.59 -14.54
CA ALA A 174 -5.35 3.23 -15.07
C ALA A 174 -4.94 3.05 -16.55
N PRO A 175 -5.26 3.98 -17.49
CA PRO A 175 -4.84 3.84 -18.89
C PRO A 175 -3.31 3.87 -19.10
N LYS A 176 -2.56 4.38 -18.13
CA LYS A 176 -1.10 4.44 -18.17
C LYS A 176 -0.44 3.14 -17.75
N ILE A 177 -1.16 2.22 -17.11
CA ILE A 177 -0.65 0.92 -16.70
C ILE A 177 -0.48 0.03 -17.93
N LYS A 178 0.75 -0.43 -18.17
CA LYS A 178 1.11 -1.24 -19.34
C LYS A 178 1.52 -2.67 -18.99
N VAL A 179 1.34 -3.06 -17.73
CA VAL A 179 1.68 -4.38 -17.21
C VAL A 179 0.41 -5.20 -16.96
N PRO A 180 0.50 -6.54 -16.90
CA PRO A 180 -0.64 -7.34 -16.47
C PRO A 180 -1.16 -6.89 -15.11
N TRP A 181 -2.47 -6.78 -14.98
CA TRP A 181 -3.14 -6.29 -13.78
C TRP A 181 -4.29 -7.21 -13.39
N LEU A 182 -4.17 -7.85 -12.23
CA LEU A 182 -5.21 -8.68 -11.63
C LEU A 182 -6.04 -7.87 -10.64
N LEU A 183 -7.35 -7.90 -10.80
CA LEU A 183 -8.31 -7.31 -9.88
C LEU A 183 -9.05 -8.42 -9.14
N VAL A 184 -9.02 -8.37 -7.81
CA VAL A 184 -9.76 -9.27 -6.92
C VAL A 184 -10.61 -8.41 -5.99
N HIS A 185 -11.93 -8.63 -5.99
CA HIS A 185 -12.86 -7.83 -5.20
C HIS A 185 -13.98 -8.67 -4.62
N GLY A 186 -14.34 -8.40 -3.38
CA GLY A 186 -15.50 -9.02 -2.73
C GLY A 186 -16.80 -8.42 -3.27
N LYS A 187 -17.79 -9.27 -3.63
CA LYS A 187 -19.08 -8.75 -4.12
C LYS A 187 -19.89 -8.01 -3.05
N GLU A 188 -19.64 -8.32 -1.79
CA GLU A 188 -20.32 -7.75 -0.62
C GLU A 188 -19.38 -6.84 0.19
N ASP A 189 -18.38 -6.23 -0.47
CA ASP A 189 -17.46 -5.28 0.16
C ASP A 189 -18.19 -3.95 0.39
N ASP A 190 -18.51 -3.66 1.63
CA ASP A 190 -19.22 -2.44 2.06
C ASP A 190 -18.27 -1.27 2.37
N VAL A 191 -16.99 -1.55 2.57
CA VAL A 191 -15.95 -0.52 2.82
C VAL A 191 -15.42 0.04 1.50
N VAL A 192 -15.15 -0.82 0.54
CA VAL A 192 -14.75 -0.42 -0.83
C VAL A 192 -15.73 -1.06 -1.83
N PRO A 193 -16.91 -0.47 -2.06
CA PRO A 193 -17.88 -1.01 -3.01
C PRO A 193 -17.33 -1.12 -4.44
N ILE A 194 -17.81 -2.13 -5.18
CA ILE A 194 -17.44 -2.37 -6.59
C ILE A 194 -17.86 -1.20 -7.49
#